data_68ba8b19e601c4e5182d2ac829dae3ae
#
_entry.id   68ba8b19e601c4e5182d2ac829dae3ae
#
_cell.length_a   1.000
_cell.length_b   1.000
_cell.length_c   1.000
_cell.angle_alpha   90.00
_cell.angle_beta   90.00
_cell.angle_gamma   90.00
#
_symmetry.space_group_name_H-M   'P 1'
#
loop_
_entity.id
_entity.type
_entity.pdbx_description
1 polymer ?
#
loop_
_entity_poly.entity_id
_entity_poly.type
_entity_poly.pdbx_seq_one_letter_code
_entity_poly.pdbx_strand_id
1 'polypeptide(L)'
;MMGAALMVSCGNSKEKMKQLARENLELSMNYPKQLKVLAVSEPDSAFGTGYFTKDEVKGMLRTMKVVTDTIMKRTGNMSRFNPEDHYVVSLAERQMRSMADIRSLIMQGDKKGEFSGWKVRIDYQCVDAAGLPYRSERWCFIDKEGKQVYKSFELPIP
;
A
#
# COMPACT_ATOMS: atom_id res chain seq x y z
N MET A 1 22.40 -12.42 36.22
CA MET A 1 22.35 -12.92 34.85
C MET A 1 20.90 -13.10 34.37
N MET A 2 20.21 -12.03 34.08
CA MET A 2 18.85 -12.08 33.48
C MET A 2 18.68 -10.82 32.64
N GLY A 3 18.99 -10.87 31.33
CA GLY A 3 18.89 -9.67 30.49
C GLY A 3 18.96 -9.88 28.97
N ALA A 4 19.11 -11.11 28.48
CA ALA A 4 19.33 -11.35 27.04
C ALA A 4 18.13 -11.94 26.27
N ALA A 5 17.08 -12.38 26.93
CA ALA A 5 15.97 -13.12 26.27
C ALA A 5 14.87 -12.21 25.64
N LEU A 6 14.77 -10.95 26.04
CA LEU A 6 13.68 -10.06 25.59
C LEU A 6 13.94 -9.40 24.22
N MET A 7 15.17 -9.24 23.80
CA MET A 7 15.51 -8.59 22.52
C MET A 7 15.27 -9.51 21.29
N VAL A 8 15.44 -10.81 21.43
CA VAL A 8 15.28 -11.78 20.35
C VAL A 8 13.80 -11.99 19.98
N SER A 9 12.90 -11.88 20.95
CA SER A 9 11.46 -12.04 20.74
C SER A 9 10.85 -10.91 19.90
N CYS A 10 11.30 -9.68 20.08
CA CYS A 10 10.74 -8.52 19.38
C CYS A 10 11.14 -8.47 17.89
N GLY A 11 12.40 -8.84 17.58
CA GLY A 11 12.88 -8.93 16.20
C GLY A 11 12.17 -10.03 15.40
N ASN A 12 11.93 -11.17 16.00
CA ASN A 12 11.22 -12.27 15.35
C ASN A 12 9.74 -11.93 15.06
N SER A 13 9.09 -11.17 15.95
CA SER A 13 7.70 -10.70 15.75
C SER A 13 7.58 -9.73 14.56
N LYS A 14 8.51 -8.79 14.41
CA LYS A 14 8.52 -7.84 13.28
C LYS A 14 8.72 -8.55 11.95
N GLU A 15 9.66 -9.47 11.86
CA GLU A 15 9.91 -10.24 10.63
C GLU A 15 8.71 -11.12 10.27
N LYS A 16 8.03 -11.71 11.24
CA LYS A 16 6.77 -12.43 11.01
C LYS A 16 5.68 -11.53 10.40
N MET A 17 5.52 -10.31 10.89
CA MET A 17 4.54 -9.37 10.34
C MET A 17 4.89 -8.95 8.91
N LYS A 18 6.17 -8.71 8.61
CA LYS A 18 6.62 -8.44 7.23
C LYS A 18 6.35 -9.62 6.31
N GLN A 19 6.62 -10.83 6.77
CA GLN A 19 6.35 -12.04 6.01
C GLN A 19 4.85 -12.22 5.75
N LEU A 20 4.02 -12.00 6.76
CA LEU A 20 2.56 -12.08 6.66
C LEU A 20 2.02 -11.07 5.62
N ALA A 21 2.55 -9.85 5.61
CA ALA A 21 2.20 -8.85 4.62
C ALA A 21 2.61 -9.26 3.20
N ARG A 22 3.79 -9.86 3.01
CA ARG A 22 4.25 -10.39 1.72
C ARG A 22 3.36 -11.53 1.23
N GLU A 23 3.02 -12.48 2.08
CA GLU A 23 2.14 -13.60 1.74
C GLU A 23 0.74 -13.11 1.35
N ASN A 24 0.19 -12.14 2.08
CA ASN A 24 -1.08 -11.52 1.74
C ASN A 24 -1.03 -10.83 0.37
N LEU A 25 0.06 -10.13 0.05
CA LEU A 25 0.28 -9.53 -1.25
C LEU A 25 0.33 -10.59 -2.35
N GLU A 26 1.14 -11.63 -2.18
CA GLU A 26 1.33 -12.69 -3.16
C GLU A 26 0.03 -13.42 -3.49
N LEU A 27 -0.78 -13.75 -2.47
CA LEU A 27 -2.09 -14.39 -2.63
C LEU A 27 -3.10 -13.53 -3.41
N SER A 28 -2.92 -12.21 -3.44
CA SER A 28 -3.80 -11.27 -4.16
C SER A 28 -3.37 -11.02 -5.61
N MET A 29 -2.22 -11.53 -6.04
CA MET A 29 -1.68 -11.28 -7.37
C MET A 29 -2.25 -12.25 -8.41
N ASN A 30 -2.58 -11.73 -9.60
CA ASN A 30 -2.95 -12.56 -10.76
C ASN A 30 -1.78 -13.42 -11.25
N TYR A 31 -0.57 -12.87 -11.19
CA TYR A 31 0.67 -13.53 -11.60
C TYR A 31 1.72 -13.49 -10.49
N PRO A 32 1.57 -14.33 -9.44
CA PRO A 32 2.49 -14.30 -8.28
C PRO A 32 3.96 -14.51 -8.66
N LYS A 33 4.23 -15.30 -9.69
CA LYS A 33 5.61 -15.55 -10.19
C LYS A 33 6.26 -14.31 -10.81
N GLN A 34 5.47 -13.31 -11.17
CA GLN A 34 5.93 -12.02 -11.72
C GLN A 34 6.04 -10.94 -10.64
N LEU A 35 5.69 -11.26 -9.41
CA LEU A 35 5.79 -10.34 -8.28
C LEU A 35 7.26 -10.07 -7.94
N LYS A 36 7.62 -8.80 -7.89
CA LYS A 36 8.92 -8.32 -7.42
C LYS A 36 8.70 -7.33 -6.29
N VAL A 37 9.01 -7.76 -5.08
CA VAL A 37 9.00 -6.89 -3.90
C VAL A 37 10.24 -6.01 -3.93
N LEU A 38 10.06 -4.69 -3.92
CA LEU A 38 11.14 -3.70 -3.98
C LEU A 38 11.58 -3.26 -2.58
N ALA A 39 10.62 -3.04 -1.68
CA ALA A 39 10.88 -2.64 -0.31
C ALA A 39 9.71 -3.07 0.60
N VAL A 40 10.02 -3.33 1.86
CA VAL A 40 9.04 -3.58 2.93
C VAL A 40 9.42 -2.71 4.12
N SER A 41 8.47 -1.90 4.60
CA SER A 41 8.70 -1.06 5.77
C SER A 41 8.81 -1.90 7.04
N GLU A 42 9.41 -1.31 8.08
CA GLU A 42 9.22 -1.84 9.43
C GLU A 42 7.74 -1.74 9.82
N PRO A 43 7.22 -2.70 10.60
CA PRO A 43 5.89 -2.59 11.17
C PRO A 43 5.81 -1.37 12.08
N ASP A 44 4.80 -0.54 11.85
CA ASP A 44 4.48 0.64 12.64
C ASP A 44 3.13 0.48 13.33
N SER A 45 2.95 1.13 14.48
CA SER A 45 1.71 1.03 15.26
C SER A 45 0.54 1.64 14.51
N ALA A 46 -0.57 0.90 14.43
CA ALA A 46 -1.84 1.39 13.92
C ALA A 46 -2.81 1.71 15.05
N PHE A 47 -3.69 2.69 14.82
CA PHE A 47 -4.67 3.16 15.80
C PHE A 47 -6.04 3.34 15.14
N GLY A 48 -7.09 2.95 15.85
CA GLY A 48 -8.46 3.02 15.31
C GLY A 48 -8.63 2.19 14.02
N THR A 49 -9.55 2.59 13.17
CA THR A 49 -9.90 1.84 11.95
C THR A 49 -9.09 2.24 10.71
N GLY A 50 -8.16 3.15 10.82
CA GLY A 50 -7.36 3.60 9.67
C GLY A 50 -6.66 4.93 9.91
N TYR A 51 -6.13 5.12 11.12
CA TYR A 51 -5.39 6.34 11.44
C TYR A 51 -4.06 6.40 10.69
N PHE A 52 -3.85 7.50 10.01
CA PHE A 52 -2.59 7.89 9.40
C PHE A 52 -2.10 9.20 9.99
N THR A 53 -0.81 9.32 10.16
CA THR A 53 -0.18 10.59 10.53
C THR A 53 -0.34 11.62 9.39
N LYS A 54 -0.24 12.90 9.72
CA LYS A 54 -0.29 13.97 8.70
C LYS A 54 0.80 13.80 7.62
N ASP A 55 1.96 13.29 8.00
CA ASP A 55 3.06 13.09 7.04
C ASP A 55 2.82 11.88 6.14
N GLU A 56 2.24 10.80 6.65
CA GLU A 56 1.78 9.67 5.83
C GLU A 56 0.74 10.12 4.81
N VAL A 57 -0.28 10.87 5.24
CA VAL A 57 -1.32 11.41 4.34
C VAL A 57 -0.71 12.34 3.29
N LYS A 58 0.19 13.23 3.66
CA LYS A 58 0.91 14.09 2.70
C LYS A 58 1.72 13.27 1.69
N GLY A 59 2.36 12.19 2.14
CA GLY A 59 3.09 11.26 1.27
C GLY A 59 2.17 10.62 0.23
N MET A 60 1.03 10.10 0.66
CA MET A 60 0.02 9.51 -0.22
C MET A 60 -0.52 10.52 -1.24
N LEU A 61 -0.84 11.73 -0.81
CA LEU A 61 -1.32 12.80 -1.69
C LEU A 61 -0.27 13.22 -2.72
N ARG A 62 1.02 13.26 -2.35
CA ARG A 62 2.11 13.50 -3.31
C ARG A 62 2.19 12.41 -4.36
N THR A 63 2.12 11.14 -3.96
CA THR A 63 2.11 10.00 -4.88
C THR A 63 0.93 10.11 -5.85
N MET A 64 -0.26 10.40 -5.35
CA MET A 64 -1.46 10.59 -6.19
C MET A 64 -1.32 11.77 -7.16
N LYS A 65 -0.69 12.86 -6.72
CA LYS A 65 -0.39 14.00 -7.60
C LYS A 65 0.54 13.60 -8.74
N VAL A 66 1.61 12.84 -8.46
CA VAL A 66 2.54 12.35 -9.49
C VAL A 66 1.82 11.47 -10.51
N VAL A 67 0.91 10.61 -10.07
CA VAL A 67 0.08 9.79 -10.97
C VAL A 67 -0.78 10.70 -11.87
N THR A 68 -1.47 11.68 -11.29
CA THR A 68 -2.29 12.63 -12.05
C THR A 68 -1.45 13.39 -13.08
N ASP A 69 -0.31 13.93 -12.66
CA ASP A 69 0.61 14.68 -13.54
C ASP A 69 1.10 13.79 -14.70
N THR A 70 1.37 12.51 -14.43
CA THR A 70 1.77 11.54 -15.45
C THR A 70 0.68 11.31 -16.48
N ILE A 71 -0.56 11.09 -16.03
CA ILE A 71 -1.72 10.92 -16.91
C ILE A 71 -1.96 12.18 -17.76
N MET A 72 -1.97 13.36 -17.14
CA MET A 72 -2.18 14.62 -17.82
C MET A 72 -1.10 14.92 -18.86
N LYS A 73 0.16 14.66 -18.54
CA LYS A 73 1.29 14.80 -19.47
C LYS A 73 1.15 13.87 -20.69
N ARG A 74 0.83 12.60 -20.47
CA ARG A 74 0.68 11.61 -21.56
C ARG A 74 -0.53 11.87 -22.44
N THR A 75 -1.58 12.43 -21.89
CA THR A 75 -2.83 12.73 -22.62
C THR A 75 -2.91 14.16 -23.15
N GLY A 76 -1.85 14.96 -22.97
CA GLY A 76 -1.88 16.38 -23.35
C GLY A 76 -3.04 17.14 -22.67
N ASN A 77 -3.14 17.03 -21.37
CA ASN A 77 -4.26 17.58 -20.58
C ASN A 77 -5.62 17.05 -21.06
N MET A 78 -5.71 15.76 -21.32
CA MET A 78 -6.89 15.03 -21.84
C MET A 78 -7.28 15.37 -23.28
N SER A 79 -6.66 16.32 -23.95
CA SER A 79 -6.95 16.66 -25.36
C SER A 79 -6.56 15.57 -26.36
N ARG A 80 -5.64 14.69 -25.97
CA ARG A 80 -5.13 13.56 -26.76
C ARG A 80 -5.32 12.24 -26.02
N PHE A 81 -6.40 12.13 -25.26
CA PHE A 81 -6.72 10.88 -24.59
C PHE A 81 -7.01 9.79 -25.64
N ASN A 82 -6.29 8.67 -25.51
CA ASN A 82 -6.48 7.49 -26.36
C ASN A 82 -6.88 6.30 -25.47
N PRO A 83 -8.08 5.73 -25.65
CA PRO A 83 -8.53 4.54 -24.90
C PRO A 83 -7.68 3.29 -25.17
N GLU A 84 -6.92 3.26 -26.27
CA GLU A 84 -5.97 2.18 -26.59
C GLU A 84 -4.63 2.31 -25.85
N ASP A 85 -4.37 3.46 -25.20
CA ASP A 85 -3.22 3.59 -24.29
C ASP A 85 -3.52 2.86 -22.96
N HIS A 86 -3.36 1.54 -22.98
CA HIS A 86 -3.66 0.66 -21.86
C HIS A 86 -2.89 1.04 -20.59
N TYR A 87 -1.69 1.62 -20.70
CA TYR A 87 -0.95 2.10 -19.54
C TYR A 87 -1.69 3.25 -18.84
N VAL A 88 -2.13 4.25 -19.59
CA VAL A 88 -2.87 5.39 -19.05
C VAL A 88 -4.21 4.96 -18.46
N VAL A 89 -4.94 4.11 -19.18
CA VAL A 89 -6.24 3.58 -18.71
C VAL A 89 -6.07 2.80 -17.41
N SER A 90 -5.16 1.86 -17.36
CA SER A 90 -4.88 1.06 -16.16
C SER A 90 -4.44 1.93 -14.97
N LEU A 91 -3.55 2.89 -15.21
CA LEU A 91 -3.07 3.81 -14.17
C LEU A 91 -4.21 4.67 -13.60
N ALA A 92 -5.09 5.20 -14.47
CA ALA A 92 -6.24 6.00 -14.07
C ALA A 92 -7.26 5.18 -13.26
N GLU A 93 -7.59 3.97 -13.69
CA GLU A 93 -8.51 3.08 -12.98
C GLU A 93 -7.99 2.70 -11.59
N ARG A 94 -6.70 2.42 -11.49
CA ARG A 94 -6.06 2.07 -10.23
C ARG A 94 -6.02 3.27 -9.28
N GLN A 95 -5.79 4.47 -9.80
CA GLN A 95 -5.87 5.71 -9.02
C GLN A 95 -7.29 5.97 -8.52
N MET A 96 -8.31 5.76 -9.33
CA MET A 96 -9.70 5.95 -8.92
C MET A 96 -10.06 5.03 -7.74
N ARG A 97 -9.64 3.77 -7.77
CA ARG A 97 -9.83 2.84 -6.64
C ARG A 97 -9.12 3.33 -5.39
N SER A 98 -7.85 3.73 -5.52
CA SER A 98 -7.06 4.27 -4.39
C SER A 98 -7.68 5.52 -3.79
N MET A 99 -8.25 6.41 -4.61
CA MET A 99 -8.93 7.62 -4.13
C MET A 99 -10.14 7.31 -3.26
N ALA A 100 -10.92 6.29 -3.62
CA ALA A 100 -12.06 5.86 -2.82
C ALA A 100 -11.61 5.37 -1.43
N ASP A 101 -10.57 4.54 -1.39
CA ASP A 101 -10.01 4.02 -0.15
C ASP A 101 -9.42 5.13 0.74
N ILE A 102 -8.64 6.03 0.15
CA ILE A 102 -8.02 7.15 0.88
C ILE A 102 -9.08 8.11 1.39
N ARG A 103 -10.10 8.42 0.58
CA ARG A 103 -11.21 9.28 1.03
C ARG A 103 -11.91 8.66 2.24
N SER A 104 -12.19 7.37 2.21
CA SER A 104 -12.77 6.65 3.34
C SER A 104 -11.90 6.76 4.59
N LEU A 105 -10.58 6.61 4.46
CA LEU A 105 -9.64 6.72 5.57
C LEU A 105 -9.56 8.14 6.15
N ILE A 106 -9.51 9.16 5.29
CA ILE A 106 -9.46 10.58 5.71
C ILE A 106 -10.74 10.99 6.42
N MET A 107 -11.91 10.53 5.94
CA MET A 107 -13.19 10.86 6.54
C MET A 107 -13.45 10.16 7.89
N GLN A 108 -12.71 9.12 8.22
CA GLN A 108 -12.81 8.44 9.53
C GLN A 108 -12.24 9.26 10.68
N GLY A 109 -11.58 10.36 10.40
CA GLY A 109 -11.34 11.44 11.36
C GLY A 109 -9.91 11.59 11.84
N ASP A 110 -9.63 12.80 12.34
CA ASP A 110 -8.36 13.24 12.91
C ASP A 110 -8.08 12.62 14.31
N LYS A 111 -8.96 11.77 14.81
CA LYS A 111 -8.82 11.21 16.14
C LYS A 111 -8.03 9.91 16.08
N LYS A 112 -6.84 9.96 16.64
CA LYS A 112 -6.06 8.79 16.98
C LYS A 112 -6.87 7.95 17.97
N GLY A 113 -7.43 6.83 17.51
CA GLY A 113 -8.15 5.88 18.35
C GLY A 113 -7.22 5.07 19.25
N GLU A 114 -7.77 4.01 19.85
CA GLU A 114 -6.98 3.03 20.58
C GLU A 114 -6.06 2.24 19.64
N PHE A 115 -4.99 1.67 20.19
CA PHE A 115 -4.11 0.77 19.44
C PHE A 115 -4.93 -0.36 18.80
N SER A 116 -4.83 -0.50 17.50
CA SER A 116 -5.63 -1.46 16.71
C SER A 116 -4.80 -2.56 16.06
N GLY A 117 -3.48 -2.42 16.06
CA GLY A 117 -2.56 -3.36 15.43
C GLY A 117 -1.36 -2.67 14.79
N TRP A 118 -1.01 -3.12 13.58
CA TRP A 118 0.22 -2.72 12.92
C TRP A 118 -0.03 -2.34 11.46
N LYS A 119 0.80 -1.45 10.93
CA LYS A 119 0.85 -1.10 9.50
C LYS A 119 2.17 -1.56 8.90
N VAL A 120 2.12 -2.21 7.75
CA VAL A 120 3.30 -2.53 6.94
C VAL A 120 3.05 -2.03 5.52
N ARG A 121 4.02 -1.31 4.97
CA ARG A 121 4.01 -0.83 3.59
C ARG A 121 4.92 -1.67 2.73
N ILE A 122 4.44 -2.06 1.54
CA ILE A 122 5.21 -2.81 0.55
C ILE A 122 5.23 -2.08 -0.77
N ASP A 123 6.42 -1.75 -1.27
CA ASP A 123 6.64 -1.31 -2.65
C ASP A 123 6.89 -2.54 -3.51
N TYR A 124 6.17 -2.67 -4.61
CA TYR A 124 6.28 -3.83 -5.48
C TYR A 124 6.00 -3.53 -6.95
N GLN A 125 6.45 -4.43 -7.80
CA GLN A 125 6.12 -4.51 -9.22
C GLN A 125 5.48 -5.85 -9.52
N CYS A 126 4.51 -5.86 -10.42
CA CYS A 126 3.87 -7.07 -10.93
C CYS A 126 3.32 -6.81 -12.34
N VAL A 127 2.64 -7.79 -12.89
CA VAL A 127 1.85 -7.67 -14.14
C VAL A 127 0.37 -7.78 -13.81
N ASP A 128 -0.45 -6.98 -14.48
CA ASP A 128 -1.90 -7.04 -14.36
C ASP A 128 -2.51 -8.23 -15.16
N ALA A 129 -3.83 -8.36 -15.11
CA ALA A 129 -4.55 -9.42 -15.83
C ALA A 129 -4.37 -9.37 -17.36
N ALA A 130 -4.05 -8.19 -17.91
CA ALA A 130 -3.76 -8.01 -19.35
C ALA A 130 -2.28 -8.24 -19.70
N GLY A 131 -1.44 -8.61 -18.71
CA GLY A 131 -0.01 -8.83 -18.90
C GLY A 131 0.81 -7.53 -18.92
N LEU A 132 0.25 -6.39 -18.50
CA LEU A 132 0.95 -5.11 -18.45
C LEU A 132 1.70 -4.95 -17.13
N PRO A 133 2.99 -4.56 -17.16
CA PRO A 133 3.75 -4.29 -15.96
C PRO A 133 3.20 -3.06 -15.24
N TYR A 134 3.17 -3.11 -13.91
CA TYR A 134 2.78 -1.99 -13.08
C TYR A 134 3.58 -1.95 -11.77
N ARG A 135 3.61 -0.80 -11.13
CA ARG A 135 4.19 -0.58 -9.81
C ARG A 135 3.14 -0.03 -8.85
N SER A 136 3.19 -0.50 -7.62
CA SER A 136 2.29 -0.06 -6.55
C SER A 136 2.98 -0.03 -5.19
N GLU A 137 2.38 0.75 -4.33
CA GLU A 137 2.62 0.73 -2.89
C GLU A 137 1.39 0.13 -2.22
N ARG A 138 1.56 -0.96 -1.48
CA ARG A 138 0.48 -1.59 -0.71
C ARG A 138 0.67 -1.33 0.77
N TRP A 139 -0.40 -0.91 1.42
CA TRP A 139 -0.52 -0.79 2.86
C TRP A 139 -1.31 -1.98 3.41
N CYS A 140 -0.71 -2.70 4.35
CA CYS A 140 -1.31 -3.83 5.03
C CYS A 140 -1.53 -3.49 6.50
N PHE A 141 -2.75 -3.72 6.98
CA PHE A 141 -3.12 -3.59 8.39
C PHE A 141 -3.19 -4.98 9.02
N ILE A 142 -2.42 -5.18 10.07
CA ILE A 142 -2.26 -6.44 10.77
C ILE A 142 -2.89 -6.31 12.16
N ASP A 143 -3.52 -7.35 12.65
CA ASP A 143 -4.16 -7.37 13.95
C ASP A 143 -3.17 -7.13 15.11
N LYS A 144 -3.71 -6.91 16.31
CA LYS A 144 -2.92 -6.60 17.51
C LYS A 144 -1.91 -7.70 17.83
N GLU A 145 -2.29 -8.95 17.60
CA GLU A 145 -1.50 -10.14 17.88
C GLU A 145 -0.43 -10.40 16.80
N GLY A 146 -0.45 -9.65 15.68
CA GLY A 146 0.48 -9.83 14.57
C GLY A 146 0.27 -11.14 13.80
N LYS A 147 -0.98 -11.63 13.71
CA LYS A 147 -1.30 -12.96 13.17
C LYS A 147 -1.98 -12.94 11.81
N GLN A 148 -2.68 -11.85 11.46
CA GLN A 148 -3.41 -11.77 10.21
C GLN A 148 -3.48 -10.35 9.66
N VAL A 149 -3.45 -10.24 8.34
CA VAL A 149 -3.80 -9.00 7.63
C VAL A 149 -5.32 -8.94 7.52
N TYR A 150 -5.95 -7.93 8.12
CA TYR A 150 -7.41 -7.79 8.12
C TYR A 150 -7.90 -6.73 7.12
N LYS A 151 -7.00 -5.87 6.64
CA LYS A 151 -7.31 -4.83 5.66
C LYS A 151 -6.08 -4.49 4.86
N SER A 152 -6.25 -4.17 3.60
CA SER A 152 -5.19 -3.58 2.78
C SER A 152 -5.78 -2.63 1.73
N PHE A 153 -4.96 -1.71 1.24
CA PHE A 153 -5.26 -0.88 0.07
C PHE A 153 -3.99 -0.57 -0.69
N GLU A 154 -4.13 -0.05 -1.91
CA GLU A 154 -3.02 0.24 -2.80
C GLU A 154 -3.01 1.69 -3.28
N LEU A 155 -1.79 2.18 -3.52
CA LEU A 155 -1.50 3.39 -4.27
C LEU A 155 -0.75 3.00 -5.55
N PRO A 156 -1.24 3.35 -6.75
CA PRO A 156 -0.46 3.16 -7.95
C PRO A 156 0.76 4.08 -7.95
N ILE A 157 1.86 3.59 -8.52
CA ILE A 157 3.08 4.36 -8.78
C ILE A 157 3.30 4.36 -10.28
N PRO A 158 3.50 5.53 -10.91
CA PRO A 158 3.73 5.61 -12.37
C PRO A 158 5.06 5.07 -12.80
#